data_dff0533cd9520f7c77f4e924a061a347
#
_entry.id   dff0533cd9520f7c77f4e924a061a347
#
_cell.length_a   1.000
_cell.length_b   1.000
_cell.length_c   1.000
_cell.angle_alpha   90.00
_cell.angle_beta   90.00
_cell.angle_gamma   90.00
#
_symmetry.space_group_name_H-M   'P 1'
#
loop_
_entity.id
_entity.type
_entity.pdbx_description
1 polymer ?
#
loop_
_entity_poly.entity_id
_entity_poly.type
_entity_poly.pdbx_seq_one_letter_code
_entity_poly.pdbx_strand_id
1 'polypeptide(L)'
;MPEHALAGINVLDLTNNIGGAYCTKLLADLGATVMLVESPDNGHPLRHTGPFLGGEPNVDKSGQFLYFSTNKRSIALDIEKQNDLEIIRALASKSDLIVETYKPGVLEQYGLGYGVFQSDNPRTVLTSITHFGQTGPYRDWEGEEIVDYALGGYMYFGGNAEREPLMVHDNQPQLNAGMQGAIASLAALWWARKSGKGQHIDVSALESMLSAHAWTASSWTHEGMVMRRSAPDSIPCKDGWVWFFLARWDPNVFILIERPDLIDDPRFSGRQSWVRNREELKALLEAWTIEHSKEEIFRLGQELRLPITPVFDASDL
;
A
#
# COMPACT_ATOMS: atom_id res chain seq x y z
N MET A 1 -21.87 0.27 -23.90
CA MET A 1 -21.06 0.74 -22.77
C MET A 1 -19.62 0.86 -23.28
N PRO A 2 -18.81 1.83 -22.85
CA PRO A 2 -17.41 1.86 -23.24
C PRO A 2 -16.76 0.54 -22.83
N GLU A 3 -15.93 -0.05 -23.69
CA GLU A 3 -15.15 -1.22 -23.34
C GLU A 3 -14.13 -0.83 -22.28
N HIS A 4 -14.15 -1.55 -21.14
CA HIS A 4 -13.15 -1.38 -20.10
C HIS A 4 -11.80 -1.96 -20.54
N ALA A 5 -10.69 -1.45 -20.00
CA ALA A 5 -9.33 -1.85 -20.38
C ALA A 5 -9.08 -3.36 -20.25
N LEU A 6 -9.68 -4.02 -19.25
CA LEU A 6 -9.54 -5.45 -18.99
C LEU A 6 -10.80 -6.26 -19.36
N ALA A 7 -11.69 -5.72 -20.20
CA ALA A 7 -12.84 -6.48 -20.67
C ALA A 7 -12.41 -7.79 -21.33
N GLY A 8 -13.04 -8.90 -20.94
CA GLY A 8 -12.71 -10.26 -21.42
C GLY A 8 -11.52 -10.93 -20.73
N ILE A 9 -10.96 -10.34 -19.68
CA ILE A 9 -10.03 -11.03 -18.75
C ILE A 9 -10.84 -11.68 -17.64
N ASN A 10 -10.61 -12.97 -17.41
CA ASN A 10 -11.20 -13.74 -16.33
C ASN A 10 -10.17 -13.99 -15.23
N VAL A 11 -10.50 -13.61 -14.00
CA VAL A 11 -9.65 -13.74 -12.81
C VAL A 11 -10.35 -14.61 -11.78
N LEU A 12 -9.67 -15.66 -11.34
CA LEU A 12 -10.06 -16.45 -10.18
C LEU A 12 -9.32 -15.92 -8.95
N ASP A 13 -10.11 -15.45 -7.99
CA ASP A 13 -9.62 -14.86 -6.74
C ASP A 13 -9.72 -15.89 -5.61
N LEU A 14 -8.59 -16.46 -5.21
CA LEU A 14 -8.44 -17.43 -4.11
C LEU A 14 -7.81 -16.75 -2.89
N THR A 15 -7.91 -15.44 -2.78
CA THR A 15 -7.23 -14.68 -1.72
C THR A 15 -8.01 -14.68 -0.41
N ASN A 16 -7.30 -14.51 0.71
CA ASN A 16 -7.86 -14.49 2.05
C ASN A 16 -7.34 -13.34 2.91
N ASN A 17 -6.59 -12.39 2.33
CA ASN A 17 -6.06 -11.22 3.01
C ASN A 17 -6.24 -9.95 2.18
N ILE A 18 -5.87 -8.79 2.76
CA ILE A 18 -6.00 -7.47 2.14
C ILE A 18 -5.17 -7.36 0.85
N GLY A 19 -3.92 -7.85 0.86
CA GLY A 19 -3.02 -7.71 -0.29
C GLY A 19 -3.57 -8.35 -1.55
N GLY A 20 -4.03 -9.59 -1.44
CA GLY A 20 -4.67 -10.29 -2.54
C GLY A 20 -6.01 -9.69 -2.95
N ALA A 21 -6.85 -9.35 -1.97
CA ALA A 21 -8.14 -8.70 -2.22
C ALA A 21 -7.98 -7.35 -2.92
N TYR A 22 -6.94 -6.57 -2.58
CA TYR A 22 -6.62 -5.30 -3.24
C TYR A 22 -6.08 -5.51 -4.67
N CYS A 23 -5.20 -6.49 -4.86
CA CYS A 23 -4.71 -6.86 -6.19
C CYS A 23 -5.89 -7.14 -7.15
N THR A 24 -6.80 -8.02 -6.76
CA THR A 24 -7.94 -8.42 -7.61
C THR A 24 -9.00 -7.33 -7.73
N LYS A 25 -9.16 -6.45 -6.71
CA LYS A 25 -9.98 -5.23 -6.80
C LYS A 25 -9.49 -4.30 -7.91
N LEU A 26 -8.21 -3.98 -7.96
CA LEU A 26 -7.64 -3.12 -8.99
C LEU A 26 -7.92 -3.65 -10.40
N LEU A 27 -7.86 -4.96 -10.58
CA LEU A 27 -8.20 -5.61 -11.86
C LEU A 27 -9.70 -5.54 -12.16
N ALA A 28 -10.54 -5.75 -11.14
CA ALA A 28 -12.00 -5.64 -11.27
C ALA A 28 -12.44 -4.22 -11.64
N ASP A 29 -11.85 -3.21 -11.00
CA ASP A 29 -12.13 -1.79 -11.27
C ASP A 29 -11.74 -1.38 -12.70
N LEU A 30 -10.75 -2.06 -13.29
CA LEU A 30 -10.36 -1.89 -14.70
C LEU A 30 -11.20 -2.73 -15.67
N GLY A 31 -12.19 -3.49 -15.19
CA GLY A 31 -13.17 -4.22 -16.00
C GLY A 31 -12.90 -5.70 -16.20
N ALA A 32 -11.95 -6.30 -15.48
CA ALA A 32 -11.80 -7.76 -15.45
C ALA A 32 -13.02 -8.43 -14.78
N THR A 33 -13.39 -9.62 -15.25
CA THR A 33 -14.38 -10.46 -14.56
C THR A 33 -13.68 -11.22 -13.44
N VAL A 34 -13.88 -10.78 -12.19
CA VAL A 34 -13.26 -11.40 -11.02
C VAL A 34 -14.28 -12.28 -10.30
N MET A 35 -13.94 -13.57 -10.11
CA MET A 35 -14.69 -14.52 -9.33
C MET A 35 -13.96 -14.82 -8.04
N LEU A 36 -14.44 -14.27 -6.92
CA LEU A 36 -13.93 -14.49 -5.58
C LEU A 36 -14.48 -15.82 -5.03
N VAL A 37 -13.60 -16.69 -4.57
CA VAL A 37 -13.95 -17.92 -3.86
C VAL A 37 -13.94 -17.63 -2.36
N GLU A 38 -15.06 -17.87 -1.70
CA GLU A 38 -15.25 -17.67 -0.27
C GLU A 38 -15.58 -19.00 0.43
N SER A 39 -15.15 -19.15 1.69
CA SER A 39 -15.55 -20.28 2.52
C SER A 39 -17.07 -20.32 2.68
N PRO A 40 -17.74 -21.48 2.51
CA PRO A 40 -19.18 -21.61 2.72
C PRO A 40 -19.62 -21.29 4.15
N ASP A 41 -18.76 -21.58 5.14
CA ASP A 41 -19.10 -21.46 6.56
C ASP A 41 -18.86 -20.04 7.09
N ASN A 42 -17.76 -19.40 6.66
CA ASN A 42 -17.32 -18.13 7.24
C ASN A 42 -17.22 -16.97 6.24
N GLY A 43 -17.35 -17.23 4.94
CA GLY A 43 -17.06 -16.24 3.91
C GLY A 43 -15.59 -15.85 3.83
N HIS A 44 -15.31 -14.70 3.25
CA HIS A 44 -13.95 -14.13 3.21
C HIS A 44 -13.57 -13.54 4.58
N PRO A 45 -12.32 -13.68 5.07
CA PRO A 45 -11.89 -13.15 6.38
C PRO A 45 -12.21 -11.67 6.60
N LEU A 46 -12.12 -10.83 5.56
CA LEU A 46 -12.46 -9.40 5.66
C LEU A 46 -13.91 -9.12 6.03
N ARG A 47 -14.84 -10.08 5.87
CA ARG A 47 -16.23 -9.93 6.32
C ARG A 47 -16.35 -9.80 7.84
N HIS A 48 -15.33 -10.26 8.57
CA HIS A 48 -15.27 -10.23 10.03
C HIS A 48 -14.45 -9.05 10.58
N THR A 49 -13.95 -8.17 9.70
CA THR A 49 -13.11 -7.02 10.08
C THR A 49 -13.91 -5.73 9.93
N GLY A 50 -13.93 -4.90 11.00
CA GLY A 50 -14.57 -3.56 10.98
C GLY A 50 -13.79 -2.55 10.13
N PRO A 51 -14.31 -1.33 10.00
CA PRO A 51 -15.56 -0.85 10.64
C PRO A 51 -16.82 -1.49 10.04
N PHE A 52 -17.87 -1.60 10.85
CA PHE A 52 -19.15 -2.14 10.41
C PHE A 52 -20.19 -1.04 10.28
N LEU A 53 -20.96 -1.06 9.21
CA LEU A 53 -22.07 -0.11 9.03
C LEU A 53 -23.09 -0.25 10.17
N GLY A 54 -23.29 0.85 10.91
CA GLY A 54 -24.15 0.88 12.10
C GLY A 54 -23.46 0.45 13.39
N GLY A 55 -22.15 0.15 13.37
CA GLY A 55 -21.32 -0.14 14.57
C GLY A 55 -21.42 -1.58 15.09
N GLU A 56 -22.34 -2.40 14.59
CA GLU A 56 -22.55 -3.78 15.05
C GLU A 56 -21.90 -4.79 14.08
N PRO A 57 -21.08 -5.75 14.56
CA PRO A 57 -20.47 -6.78 13.76
C PRO A 57 -21.49 -7.55 12.92
N ASN A 58 -21.29 -7.56 11.61
CA ASN A 58 -22.14 -8.28 10.66
C ASN A 58 -21.36 -8.57 9.38
N VAL A 59 -21.39 -9.81 8.92
CA VAL A 59 -20.61 -10.30 7.75
C VAL A 59 -20.95 -9.59 6.43
N ASP A 60 -22.13 -8.98 6.34
CA ASP A 60 -22.56 -8.22 5.15
C ASP A 60 -22.37 -6.70 5.30
N LYS A 61 -21.84 -6.24 6.45
CA LYS A 61 -21.68 -4.81 6.76
C LYS A 61 -20.24 -4.39 7.00
N SER A 62 -19.27 -5.25 6.76
CA SER A 62 -17.85 -4.90 6.86
C SER A 62 -17.46 -3.88 5.80
N GLY A 63 -16.99 -2.71 6.23
CA GLY A 63 -16.49 -1.67 5.31
C GLY A 63 -15.27 -2.14 4.54
N GLN A 64 -14.38 -2.91 5.17
CA GLN A 64 -13.22 -3.48 4.49
C GLN A 64 -13.63 -4.45 3.38
N PHE A 65 -14.52 -5.40 3.69
CA PHE A 65 -14.99 -6.34 2.66
C PHE A 65 -15.68 -5.61 1.51
N LEU A 66 -16.57 -4.66 1.81
CA LEU A 66 -17.26 -3.86 0.78
C LEU A 66 -16.28 -3.10 -0.10
N TYR A 67 -15.25 -2.48 0.47
CA TYR A 67 -14.24 -1.75 -0.28
C TYR A 67 -13.38 -2.68 -1.15
N PHE A 68 -12.79 -3.72 -0.56
CA PHE A 68 -11.84 -4.60 -1.27
C PHE A 68 -12.50 -5.60 -2.23
N SER A 69 -13.83 -5.81 -2.11
CA SER A 69 -14.58 -6.74 -2.97
C SER A 69 -15.48 -6.04 -3.99
N THR A 70 -15.36 -4.71 -4.13
CA THR A 70 -16.09 -3.94 -5.16
C THR A 70 -15.84 -4.53 -6.55
N ASN A 71 -16.91 -4.61 -7.36
CA ASN A 71 -16.90 -5.11 -8.74
C ASN A 71 -16.55 -6.60 -8.91
N LYS A 72 -16.45 -7.36 -7.83
CA LYS A 72 -16.24 -8.82 -7.88
C LYS A 72 -17.57 -9.58 -7.81
N ARG A 73 -17.58 -10.79 -8.34
CA ARG A 73 -18.61 -11.81 -8.11
C ARG A 73 -18.06 -12.81 -7.13
N SER A 74 -18.93 -13.42 -6.32
CA SER A 74 -18.52 -14.39 -5.31
C SER A 74 -19.20 -15.75 -5.54
N ILE A 75 -18.48 -16.81 -5.15
CA ILE A 75 -18.97 -18.19 -5.07
C ILE A 75 -18.46 -18.84 -3.80
N ALA A 76 -19.35 -19.55 -3.09
CA ALA A 76 -18.99 -20.28 -1.87
C ALA A 76 -18.47 -21.67 -2.21
N LEU A 77 -17.18 -21.95 -1.98
CA LEU A 77 -16.50 -23.22 -2.21
C LEU A 77 -15.44 -23.45 -1.12
N ASP A 78 -15.28 -24.69 -0.72
CA ASP A 78 -14.35 -25.14 0.30
C ASP A 78 -13.18 -25.91 -0.33
N ILE A 79 -11.97 -25.36 -0.23
CA ILE A 79 -10.76 -26.01 -0.79
C ILE A 79 -10.41 -27.35 -0.11
N GLU A 80 -11.03 -27.66 1.04
CA GLU A 80 -10.82 -28.92 1.73
C GLU A 80 -11.78 -30.02 1.26
N LYS A 81 -12.82 -29.67 0.48
CA LYS A 81 -13.80 -30.60 -0.04
C LYS A 81 -13.51 -31.02 -1.47
N GLN A 82 -13.42 -32.32 -1.72
CA GLN A 82 -13.03 -32.87 -3.03
C GLN A 82 -13.94 -32.39 -4.18
N ASN A 83 -15.25 -32.33 -3.96
CA ASN A 83 -16.18 -31.87 -4.99
C ASN A 83 -15.97 -30.41 -5.35
N ASP A 84 -15.65 -29.58 -4.35
CA ASP A 84 -15.44 -28.15 -4.52
C ASP A 84 -14.07 -27.89 -5.19
N LEU A 85 -13.03 -28.71 -4.89
CA LEU A 85 -11.75 -28.68 -5.59
C LEU A 85 -11.89 -28.91 -7.10
N GLU A 86 -12.75 -29.82 -7.50
CA GLU A 86 -13.03 -30.08 -8.94
C GLU A 86 -13.65 -28.85 -9.61
N ILE A 87 -14.55 -28.14 -8.91
CA ILE A 87 -15.17 -26.90 -9.38
C ILE A 87 -14.11 -25.79 -9.47
N ILE A 88 -13.28 -25.61 -8.42
CA ILE A 88 -12.21 -24.61 -8.39
C ILE A 88 -11.23 -24.85 -9.56
N ARG A 89 -10.84 -26.10 -9.80
CA ARG A 89 -9.96 -26.46 -10.92
C ARG A 89 -10.60 -26.16 -12.27
N ALA A 90 -11.89 -26.45 -12.41
CA ALA A 90 -12.65 -26.15 -13.64
C ALA A 90 -12.79 -24.63 -13.87
N LEU A 91 -12.91 -23.83 -12.81
CA LEU A 91 -12.87 -22.35 -12.90
C LEU A 91 -11.46 -21.86 -13.27
N ALA A 92 -10.44 -22.40 -12.62
CA ALA A 92 -9.04 -22.05 -12.89
C ALA A 92 -8.64 -22.30 -14.35
N SER A 93 -9.05 -23.44 -14.93
CA SER A 93 -8.75 -23.77 -16.34
C SER A 93 -9.35 -22.79 -17.37
N LYS A 94 -10.40 -22.06 -16.97
CA LYS A 94 -11.07 -21.03 -17.79
C LYS A 94 -10.60 -19.60 -17.46
N SER A 95 -9.74 -19.46 -16.48
CA SER A 95 -9.22 -18.16 -16.03
C SER A 95 -7.93 -17.82 -16.74
N ASP A 96 -7.75 -16.53 -17.06
CA ASP A 96 -6.49 -16.00 -17.57
C ASP A 96 -5.49 -15.77 -16.44
N LEU A 97 -6.00 -15.46 -15.26
CA LEU A 97 -5.23 -15.15 -14.05
C LEU A 97 -5.86 -15.81 -12.82
N ILE A 98 -5.03 -16.37 -11.97
CA ILE A 98 -5.38 -16.84 -10.64
C ILE A 98 -4.56 -16.03 -9.65
N VAL A 99 -5.18 -15.49 -8.60
CA VAL A 99 -4.50 -14.78 -7.50
C VAL A 99 -4.78 -15.51 -6.21
N GLU A 100 -3.73 -15.77 -5.41
CA GLU A 100 -3.83 -16.49 -4.14
C GLU A 100 -2.95 -15.85 -3.07
N THR A 101 -3.23 -16.15 -1.80
CA THR A 101 -2.49 -15.64 -0.64
C THR A 101 -2.29 -16.69 0.46
N TYR A 102 -2.34 -17.95 0.11
CA TYR A 102 -2.06 -19.04 1.03
C TYR A 102 -0.57 -19.12 1.37
N LYS A 103 -0.25 -19.76 2.49
CA LYS A 103 1.14 -20.09 2.79
C LYS A 103 1.74 -20.95 1.66
N PRO A 104 3.03 -20.77 1.35
CA PRO A 104 3.69 -21.53 0.30
C PRO A 104 3.52 -23.05 0.49
N GLY A 105 3.09 -23.73 -0.57
CA GLY A 105 2.87 -25.18 -0.58
C GLY A 105 1.45 -25.62 -0.20
N VAL A 106 0.58 -24.73 0.28
CA VAL A 106 -0.80 -25.09 0.66
C VAL A 106 -1.63 -25.46 -0.56
N LEU A 107 -1.62 -24.66 -1.62
CA LEU A 107 -2.37 -24.98 -2.83
C LEU A 107 -1.88 -26.27 -3.49
N GLU A 108 -0.58 -26.53 -3.46
CA GLU A 108 0.02 -27.79 -3.96
C GLU A 108 -0.52 -29.02 -3.23
N GLN A 109 -0.75 -28.94 -1.92
CA GLN A 109 -1.30 -30.05 -1.11
C GLN A 109 -2.73 -30.41 -1.57
N TYR A 110 -3.47 -29.42 -2.06
CA TYR A 110 -4.82 -29.62 -2.60
C TYR A 110 -4.85 -29.88 -4.12
N GLY A 111 -3.68 -30.03 -4.76
CA GLY A 111 -3.60 -30.23 -6.21
C GLY A 111 -3.97 -29.01 -7.04
N LEU A 112 -3.80 -27.81 -6.46
CA LEU A 112 -4.06 -26.50 -7.06
C LEU A 112 -2.76 -25.70 -7.26
N GLY A 113 -1.61 -26.36 -7.38
CA GLY A 113 -0.33 -25.71 -7.65
C GLY A 113 -0.20 -25.23 -9.11
N TYR A 114 0.75 -24.31 -9.35
CA TYR A 114 0.96 -23.72 -10.69
C TYR A 114 1.18 -24.75 -11.80
N GLY A 115 1.92 -25.86 -11.53
CA GLY A 115 2.14 -26.90 -12.51
C GLY A 115 0.85 -27.58 -13.01
N VAL A 116 -0.16 -27.70 -12.14
CA VAL A 116 -1.48 -28.22 -12.50
C VAL A 116 -2.22 -27.20 -13.37
N PHE A 117 -2.29 -25.96 -12.96
CA PHE A 117 -2.94 -24.91 -13.74
C PHE A 117 -2.30 -24.72 -15.12
N GLN A 118 -0.97 -24.76 -15.20
CA GLN A 118 -0.24 -24.66 -16.46
C GLN A 118 -0.50 -25.86 -17.39
N SER A 119 -0.68 -27.06 -16.85
CA SER A 119 -1.02 -28.23 -17.65
C SER A 119 -2.43 -28.15 -18.22
N ASP A 120 -3.38 -27.60 -17.46
CA ASP A 120 -4.77 -27.45 -17.87
C ASP A 120 -4.95 -26.27 -18.84
N ASN A 121 -4.22 -25.20 -18.65
CA ASN A 121 -4.17 -24.02 -19.53
C ASN A 121 -2.75 -23.42 -19.55
N PRO A 122 -1.95 -23.67 -20.61
CA PRO A 122 -0.57 -23.18 -20.69
C PRO A 122 -0.40 -21.66 -20.63
N ARG A 123 -1.47 -20.89 -20.83
CA ARG A 123 -1.45 -19.42 -20.78
C ARG A 123 -1.83 -18.87 -19.41
N THR A 124 -2.26 -19.70 -18.46
CA THR A 124 -2.66 -19.26 -17.13
C THR A 124 -1.51 -18.58 -16.40
N VAL A 125 -1.77 -17.41 -15.86
CA VAL A 125 -0.90 -16.71 -14.92
C VAL A 125 -1.36 -17.03 -13.50
N LEU A 126 -0.42 -17.39 -12.62
CA LEU A 126 -0.67 -17.49 -11.18
C LEU A 126 0.10 -16.36 -10.49
N THR A 127 -0.56 -15.61 -9.60
CA THR A 127 0.08 -14.62 -8.74
C THR A 127 -0.12 -15.00 -7.30
N SER A 128 0.99 -15.32 -6.61
CA SER A 128 1.03 -15.61 -5.17
C SER A 128 1.52 -14.39 -4.42
N ILE A 129 0.76 -13.92 -3.43
CA ILE A 129 1.12 -12.77 -2.60
C ILE A 129 1.22 -13.23 -1.15
N THR A 130 2.42 -13.26 -0.60
CA THR A 130 2.71 -13.73 0.77
C THR A 130 3.61 -12.74 1.49
N HIS A 131 3.78 -12.90 2.81
CA HIS A 131 4.65 -12.02 3.58
C HIS A 131 6.11 -12.07 3.10
N PHE A 132 6.62 -13.28 2.81
CA PHE A 132 8.05 -13.48 2.53
C PHE A 132 8.35 -14.09 1.17
N GLY A 133 7.34 -14.29 0.31
CA GLY A 133 7.51 -14.93 -0.99
C GLY A 133 7.45 -16.46 -0.93
N GLN A 134 7.54 -17.09 -2.10
CA GLN A 134 7.46 -18.53 -2.28
C GLN A 134 8.81 -19.24 -2.07
N THR A 135 9.91 -18.49 -1.94
CA THR A 135 11.28 -18.98 -1.82
C THR A 135 12.07 -18.23 -0.78
N GLY A 136 13.30 -18.68 -0.47
CA GLY A 136 14.20 -18.00 0.45
C GLY A 136 14.07 -18.43 1.90
N PRO A 137 14.92 -17.87 2.80
CA PRO A 137 15.06 -18.37 4.17
C PRO A 137 13.87 -18.07 5.08
N TYR A 138 13.03 -17.09 4.72
CA TYR A 138 11.88 -16.67 5.52
C TYR A 138 10.54 -17.23 5.01
N ARG A 139 10.57 -17.99 3.93
CA ARG A 139 9.40 -18.53 3.24
C ARG A 139 8.34 -19.14 4.17
N ASP A 140 8.79 -19.91 5.16
CA ASP A 140 7.91 -20.68 6.06
C ASP A 140 7.67 -19.95 7.41
N TRP A 141 8.12 -18.69 7.54
CA TRP A 141 7.89 -17.90 8.75
C TRP A 141 6.47 -17.37 8.83
N GLU A 142 6.02 -17.11 10.07
CA GLU A 142 4.79 -16.39 10.31
C GLU A 142 5.02 -14.89 10.06
N GLY A 143 4.19 -14.28 9.23
CA GLY A 143 4.20 -12.85 8.93
C GLY A 143 2.94 -12.17 9.40
N GLU A 144 3.10 -10.91 9.75
CA GLU A 144 2.04 -9.96 10.06
C GLU A 144 2.44 -8.59 9.52
N GLU A 145 1.50 -7.68 9.34
CA GLU A 145 1.73 -6.31 8.86
C GLU A 145 2.91 -5.62 9.54
N ILE A 146 2.96 -5.70 10.89
CA ILE A 146 4.01 -5.06 11.66
C ILE A 146 5.38 -5.69 11.40
N VAL A 147 5.42 -6.98 11.10
CA VAL A 147 6.66 -7.71 10.77
C VAL A 147 7.18 -7.25 9.41
N ASP A 148 6.32 -7.18 8.39
CA ASP A 148 6.68 -6.69 7.06
C ASP A 148 7.18 -5.24 7.11
N TYR A 149 6.51 -4.40 7.92
CA TYR A 149 6.85 -2.99 8.08
C TYR A 149 8.18 -2.79 8.80
N ALA A 150 8.44 -3.60 9.86
CA ALA A 150 9.67 -3.54 10.64
C ALA A 150 10.87 -4.08 9.85
N LEU A 151 10.76 -5.30 9.30
CA LEU A 151 11.82 -5.93 8.52
C LEU A 151 12.06 -5.19 7.19
N GLY A 152 11.02 -4.63 6.59
CA GLY A 152 11.11 -3.76 5.42
C GLY A 152 11.80 -2.42 5.69
N GLY A 153 12.15 -2.10 6.94
CA GLY A 153 12.92 -0.92 7.33
C GLY A 153 12.11 0.38 7.47
N TYR A 154 10.85 0.40 7.06
CA TYR A 154 10.03 1.61 7.13
C TYR A 154 9.73 2.06 8.55
N MET A 155 9.54 1.13 9.49
CA MET A 155 9.30 1.45 10.89
C MET A 155 10.43 2.27 11.49
N TYR A 156 11.67 2.05 11.05
CA TYR A 156 12.84 2.79 11.52
C TYR A 156 12.70 4.31 11.28
N PHE A 157 12.00 4.73 10.22
CA PHE A 157 11.79 6.13 9.86
C PHE A 157 10.49 6.73 10.41
N GLY A 158 9.60 5.91 10.95
CA GLY A 158 8.35 6.36 11.53
C GLY A 158 8.54 7.02 12.90
N GLY A 159 7.89 8.17 13.12
CA GLY A 159 7.84 8.84 14.40
C GLY A 159 9.01 9.79 14.70
N ASN A 160 9.12 10.24 15.96
CA ASN A 160 10.17 11.12 16.44
C ASN A 160 11.49 10.36 16.65
N ALA A 161 12.62 11.00 16.35
CA ALA A 161 13.95 10.41 16.49
C ALA A 161 14.31 10.01 17.93
N GLU A 162 13.75 10.71 18.93
CA GLU A 162 14.00 10.50 20.35
C GLU A 162 13.02 9.51 21.01
N ARG A 163 12.09 8.97 20.22
CA ARG A 163 11.07 8.02 20.69
C ARG A 163 11.18 6.70 19.93
N GLU A 164 10.43 5.70 20.38
CA GLU A 164 10.30 4.41 19.71
C GLU A 164 9.82 4.55 18.26
N PRO A 165 10.23 3.66 17.34
CA PRO A 165 9.72 3.60 15.98
C PRO A 165 8.21 3.34 15.94
N LEU A 166 7.52 3.99 15.00
CA LEU A 166 6.07 3.86 14.83
C LEU A 166 5.75 3.22 13.47
N MET A 167 4.78 2.33 13.47
CA MET A 167 4.16 1.85 12.25
C MET A 167 3.12 2.87 11.76
N VAL A 168 3.03 3.05 10.46
CA VAL A 168 1.93 3.81 9.82
C VAL A 168 0.63 3.02 9.98
N HIS A 169 -0.47 3.73 10.19
CA HIS A 169 -1.80 3.13 10.24
C HIS A 169 -2.21 2.55 8.88
N ASP A 170 -3.13 1.59 8.89
CA ASP A 170 -3.69 0.89 7.71
C ASP A 170 -2.66 0.09 6.88
N ASN A 171 -2.75 -1.16 6.89
CA ASN A 171 -2.21 -2.27 6.07
C ASN A 171 -1.31 -1.89 4.87
N GLN A 172 -0.40 -0.91 5.02
CA GLN A 172 0.43 -0.38 3.94
C GLN A 172 1.30 -1.46 3.25
N PRO A 173 1.93 -2.42 3.96
CA PRO A 173 2.65 -3.51 3.33
C PRO A 173 1.77 -4.35 2.41
N GLN A 174 0.57 -4.70 2.86
CA GLN A 174 -0.38 -5.49 2.08
C GLN A 174 -0.91 -4.73 0.87
N LEU A 175 -1.25 -3.44 1.03
CA LEU A 175 -1.68 -2.59 -0.08
C LEU A 175 -0.58 -2.44 -1.14
N ASN A 176 0.67 -2.26 -0.71
CA ASN A 176 1.81 -2.17 -1.61
C ASN A 176 2.04 -3.49 -2.35
N ALA A 177 2.02 -4.62 -1.64
CA ALA A 177 2.12 -5.95 -2.25
C ALA A 177 0.98 -6.22 -3.24
N GLY A 178 -0.25 -5.87 -2.88
CA GLY A 178 -1.42 -6.00 -3.77
C GLY A 178 -1.30 -5.18 -5.05
N MET A 179 -0.82 -3.94 -4.95
CA MET A 179 -0.56 -3.09 -6.11
C MET A 179 0.55 -3.68 -7.00
N GLN A 180 1.67 -4.12 -6.42
CA GLN A 180 2.75 -4.76 -7.19
C GLN A 180 2.28 -6.07 -7.82
N GLY A 181 1.46 -6.86 -7.10
CA GLY A 181 0.82 -8.04 -7.64
C GLY A 181 -0.06 -7.73 -8.86
N ALA A 182 -0.86 -6.68 -8.81
CA ALA A 182 -1.68 -6.25 -9.95
C ALA A 182 -0.82 -5.84 -11.15
N ILE A 183 0.23 -5.04 -10.93
CA ILE A 183 1.15 -4.59 -12.00
C ILE A 183 1.87 -5.78 -12.64
N ALA A 184 2.45 -6.67 -11.83
CA ALA A 184 3.16 -7.84 -12.33
C ALA A 184 2.22 -8.82 -13.06
N SER A 185 0.99 -9.00 -12.55
CA SER A 185 -0.06 -9.80 -13.21
C SER A 185 -0.41 -9.24 -14.58
N LEU A 186 -0.57 -7.92 -14.72
CA LEU A 186 -0.84 -7.30 -16.03
C LEU A 186 0.30 -7.51 -17.02
N ALA A 187 1.56 -7.40 -16.59
CA ALA A 187 2.72 -7.67 -17.42
C ALA A 187 2.77 -9.14 -17.88
N ALA A 188 2.48 -10.09 -16.95
CA ALA A 188 2.44 -11.51 -17.25
C ALA A 188 1.26 -11.88 -18.18
N LEU A 189 0.08 -11.28 -18.00
CA LEU A 189 -1.06 -11.46 -18.90
C LEU A 189 -0.76 -10.95 -20.32
N TRP A 190 -0.10 -9.80 -20.44
CA TRP A 190 0.35 -9.29 -21.73
C TRP A 190 1.31 -10.26 -22.41
N TRP A 191 2.28 -10.79 -21.66
CA TRP A 191 3.23 -11.79 -22.15
C TRP A 191 2.52 -13.10 -22.55
N ALA A 192 1.61 -13.61 -21.72
CA ALA A 192 0.86 -14.83 -21.98
C ALA A 192 0.03 -14.73 -23.27
N ARG A 193 -0.59 -13.58 -23.52
CA ARG A 193 -1.31 -13.30 -24.78
C ARG A 193 -0.38 -13.32 -26.01
N LYS A 194 0.83 -12.78 -25.86
CA LYS A 194 1.80 -12.68 -26.95
C LYS A 194 2.53 -13.99 -27.23
N SER A 195 2.93 -14.71 -26.18
CA SER A 195 3.78 -15.90 -26.27
C SER A 195 3.03 -17.24 -26.25
N GLY A 196 1.78 -17.23 -25.78
CA GLY A 196 1.02 -18.44 -25.49
C GLY A 196 1.44 -19.15 -24.19
N LYS A 197 2.29 -18.52 -23.35
CA LYS A 197 2.85 -19.09 -22.12
C LYS A 197 2.58 -18.20 -20.92
N GLY A 198 1.91 -18.75 -19.91
CA GLY A 198 1.72 -18.11 -18.60
C GLY A 198 2.98 -18.15 -17.75
N GLN A 199 2.90 -17.54 -16.57
CA GLN A 199 3.98 -17.44 -15.60
C GLN A 199 3.43 -17.54 -14.16
N HIS A 200 4.28 -18.01 -13.25
CA HIS A 200 4.03 -17.87 -11.81
C HIS A 200 4.73 -16.60 -11.32
N ILE A 201 3.95 -15.69 -10.77
CA ILE A 201 4.40 -14.42 -10.17
C ILE A 201 4.48 -14.62 -8.66
N ASP A 202 5.64 -14.39 -8.10
CA ASP A 202 5.89 -14.43 -6.66
C ASP A 202 6.02 -12.99 -6.13
N VAL A 203 5.15 -12.60 -5.20
CA VAL A 203 5.13 -11.26 -4.59
C VAL A 203 5.31 -11.41 -3.09
N SER A 204 6.38 -10.83 -2.56
CA SER A 204 6.63 -10.73 -1.14
C SER A 204 6.22 -9.34 -0.62
N ALA A 205 5.41 -9.28 0.43
CA ALA A 205 5.04 -8.03 1.09
C ALA A 205 6.28 -7.33 1.67
N LEU A 206 7.20 -8.09 2.27
CA LEU A 206 8.49 -7.59 2.74
C LEU A 206 9.31 -6.95 1.61
N GLU A 207 9.48 -7.64 0.47
CA GLU A 207 10.25 -7.10 -0.66
C GLU A 207 9.56 -5.91 -1.32
N SER A 208 8.22 -5.90 -1.31
CA SER A 208 7.43 -4.76 -1.76
C SER A 208 7.71 -3.51 -0.93
N MET A 209 7.87 -3.66 0.39
CA MET A 209 8.30 -2.56 1.27
C MET A 209 9.74 -2.16 1.00
N LEU A 210 10.67 -3.10 0.85
CA LEU A 210 12.07 -2.81 0.53
C LEU A 210 12.21 -2.05 -0.78
N SER A 211 11.43 -2.35 -1.79
CA SER A 211 11.49 -1.69 -3.10
C SER A 211 11.18 -0.19 -3.04
N ALA A 212 10.41 0.25 -2.04
CA ALA A 212 10.11 1.66 -1.82
C ALA A 212 11.22 2.44 -1.09
N HIS A 213 12.29 1.76 -0.63
CA HIS A 213 13.42 2.33 0.10
C HIS A 213 14.59 2.81 -0.78
N ALA A 214 14.33 3.37 -1.95
CA ALA A 214 15.38 3.78 -2.90
C ALA A 214 16.47 4.68 -2.27
N TRP A 215 16.08 5.63 -1.41
CA TRP A 215 17.01 6.58 -0.79
C TRP A 215 17.89 5.95 0.28
N THR A 216 17.33 5.13 1.15
CA THR A 216 18.06 4.55 2.30
C THR A 216 19.05 3.50 1.85
N ALA A 217 18.66 2.64 0.91
CA ALA A 217 19.55 1.66 0.30
C ALA A 217 20.71 2.35 -0.42
N SER A 218 20.43 3.41 -1.20
CA SER A 218 21.47 4.17 -1.92
C SER A 218 22.43 4.86 -0.97
N SER A 219 21.95 5.51 0.10
CA SER A 219 22.83 6.16 1.09
C SER A 219 23.75 5.16 1.77
N TRP A 220 23.26 3.99 2.14
CA TRP A 220 24.10 2.96 2.73
C TRP A 220 25.11 2.38 1.74
N THR A 221 24.67 2.01 0.55
CA THR A 221 25.54 1.33 -0.43
C THR A 221 26.61 2.24 -1.06
N HIS A 222 26.34 3.55 -1.18
CA HIS A 222 27.27 4.50 -1.82
C HIS A 222 28.05 5.36 -0.83
N GLU A 223 27.47 5.65 0.34
CA GLU A 223 28.05 6.60 1.31
C GLU A 223 28.37 5.94 2.65
N GLY A 224 27.94 4.69 2.89
CA GLY A 224 28.07 4.00 4.18
C GLY A 224 27.24 4.68 5.29
N MET A 225 26.27 5.52 4.92
CA MET A 225 25.52 6.34 5.86
C MET A 225 24.16 5.72 6.20
N VAL A 226 23.89 5.54 7.49
CA VAL A 226 22.56 5.22 7.98
C VAL A 226 21.76 6.50 8.13
N MET A 227 20.73 6.67 7.32
CA MET A 227 19.81 7.81 7.45
C MET A 227 19.12 7.77 8.81
N ARG A 228 19.09 8.91 9.50
CA ARG A 228 18.41 9.04 10.80
C ARG A 228 17.00 9.57 10.61
N ARG A 229 16.10 9.18 11.51
CA ARG A 229 14.82 9.87 11.65
C ARG A 229 15.05 11.35 11.91
N SER A 230 14.24 12.18 11.31
CA SER A 230 14.17 13.61 11.64
C SER A 230 12.84 13.90 12.32
N ALA A 231 12.80 14.97 13.13
CA ALA A 231 11.54 15.48 13.62
C ALA A 231 10.63 15.82 12.42
N PRO A 232 9.34 15.50 12.48
CA PRO A 232 8.41 15.81 11.40
C PRO A 232 8.34 17.33 11.16
N ASP A 233 8.08 17.73 9.93
CA ASP A 233 7.84 19.14 9.55
C ASP A 233 6.39 19.57 9.75
N SER A 234 5.65 18.82 10.56
CA SER A 234 4.31 19.17 10.99
C SER A 234 4.38 20.25 12.06
N ILE A 235 3.60 21.31 11.88
CA ILE A 235 3.55 22.47 12.76
C ILE A 235 2.08 22.67 13.18
N PRO A 236 1.77 22.91 14.47
CA PRO A 236 0.42 23.15 14.90
C PRO A 236 -0.10 24.48 14.32
N CYS A 237 -1.39 24.53 14.06
CA CYS A 237 -2.09 25.73 13.61
C CYS A 237 -3.41 25.87 14.37
N LYS A 238 -4.17 26.92 14.09
CA LYS A 238 -5.39 27.28 14.85
C LYS A 238 -6.42 26.16 14.95
N ASP A 239 -6.55 25.33 13.91
CA ASP A 239 -7.57 24.29 13.77
C ASP A 239 -7.01 22.89 13.44
N GLY A 240 -5.73 22.65 13.75
CA GLY A 240 -5.09 21.35 13.53
C GLY A 240 -3.61 21.43 13.27
N TRP A 241 -3.17 20.84 12.16
CA TRP A 241 -1.77 20.76 11.78
C TRP A 241 -1.57 21.10 10.31
N VAL A 242 -0.43 21.74 10.02
CA VAL A 242 0.07 21.94 8.64
C VAL A 242 1.44 21.30 8.50
N TRP A 243 1.75 20.84 7.31
CA TRP A 243 3.06 20.28 6.99
C TRP A 243 3.82 21.23 6.07
N PHE A 244 5.07 21.54 6.42
CA PHE A 244 5.98 22.36 5.64
C PHE A 244 7.10 21.50 5.06
N PHE A 245 7.42 21.66 3.79
CA PHE A 245 8.61 21.01 3.21
C PHE A 245 9.88 21.82 3.51
N LEU A 246 10.40 21.68 4.75
CA LEU A 246 11.58 22.42 5.22
C LEU A 246 12.92 21.83 4.73
N ALA A 247 12.93 20.77 3.93
CA ALA A 247 14.15 20.22 3.34
C ALA A 247 14.76 21.12 2.25
N ARG A 248 13.96 22.01 1.67
CA ARG A 248 14.37 23.02 0.69
C ARG A 248 14.39 24.40 1.33
N TRP A 249 15.52 25.09 1.20
CA TRP A 249 15.57 26.50 1.57
C TRP A 249 14.72 27.33 0.60
N ASP A 250 13.79 28.13 1.15
CA ASP A 250 12.94 29.04 0.40
C ASP A 250 12.64 30.30 1.23
N PRO A 251 13.16 31.49 0.84
CA PRO A 251 12.99 32.70 1.61
C PRO A 251 11.54 33.20 1.67
N ASN A 252 10.66 32.75 0.76
CA ASN A 252 9.25 33.11 0.77
C ASN A 252 8.51 32.63 2.04
N VAL A 253 9.08 31.68 2.77
CA VAL A 253 8.58 31.28 4.09
C VAL A 253 8.55 32.47 5.06
N PHE A 254 9.53 33.38 5.00
CA PHE A 254 9.55 34.56 5.84
C PHE A 254 8.57 35.66 5.39
N ILE A 255 8.24 35.69 4.09
CA ILE A 255 7.14 36.51 3.58
C ILE A 255 5.80 36.01 4.11
N LEU A 256 5.60 34.68 4.08
CA LEU A 256 4.39 34.04 4.60
C LEU A 256 4.12 34.41 6.06
N ILE A 257 5.13 34.35 6.91
CA ILE A 257 5.00 34.65 8.34
C ILE A 257 5.20 36.14 8.68
N GLU A 258 5.13 37.03 7.69
CA GLU A 258 5.25 38.50 7.83
C GLU A 258 6.57 38.96 8.46
N ARG A 259 7.65 38.18 8.27
CA ARG A 259 9.00 38.47 8.80
C ARG A 259 10.04 38.55 7.66
N PRO A 260 9.85 39.46 6.67
CA PRO A 260 10.81 39.64 5.58
C PRO A 260 12.21 40.07 6.06
N ASP A 261 12.33 40.60 7.26
CA ASP A 261 13.60 40.95 7.93
C ASP A 261 14.52 39.71 8.10
N LEU A 262 13.96 38.49 8.14
CA LEU A 262 14.71 37.25 8.33
C LEU A 262 15.29 36.70 7.04
N ILE A 263 14.95 37.22 5.86
CA ILE A 263 15.45 36.76 4.58
C ILE A 263 16.98 36.87 4.51
N ASP A 264 17.53 37.97 4.97
CA ASP A 264 18.97 38.24 4.96
C ASP A 264 19.66 37.90 6.31
N ASP A 265 18.93 37.31 7.26
CA ASP A 265 19.49 36.90 8.55
C ASP A 265 20.49 35.74 8.35
N PRO A 266 21.75 35.87 8.82
CA PRO A 266 22.76 34.82 8.68
C PRO A 266 22.36 33.45 9.25
N ARG A 267 21.45 33.44 10.23
CA ARG A 267 20.90 32.19 10.82
C ARG A 267 20.08 31.40 9.81
N PHE A 268 19.48 32.05 8.81
CA PHE A 268 18.56 31.44 7.86
C PHE A 268 18.96 31.63 6.40
N SER A 269 20.06 32.29 6.12
CA SER A 269 20.56 32.51 4.74
C SER A 269 21.20 31.25 4.18
N GLY A 270 20.47 30.53 3.32
CA GLY A 270 20.92 29.34 2.62
C GLY A 270 20.69 28.02 3.38
N ARG A 271 20.79 26.91 2.60
CA ARG A 271 20.40 25.56 3.05
C ARG A 271 21.14 25.08 4.31
N GLN A 272 22.41 25.33 4.45
CA GLN A 272 23.17 24.83 5.61
C GLN A 272 22.76 25.52 6.91
N SER A 273 22.57 26.85 6.87
CA SER A 273 22.11 27.64 8.01
C SER A 273 20.67 27.24 8.40
N TRP A 274 19.80 27.03 7.41
CA TRP A 274 18.43 26.56 7.57
C TRP A 274 18.35 25.21 8.31
N VAL A 275 19.16 24.22 7.89
CA VAL A 275 19.21 22.91 8.56
C VAL A 275 19.77 23.02 9.98
N ARG A 276 20.81 23.85 10.18
CA ARG A 276 21.43 24.04 11.50
C ARG A 276 20.50 24.69 12.52
N ASN A 277 19.69 25.65 12.07
CA ASN A 277 18.79 26.43 12.93
C ASN A 277 17.32 26.02 12.76
N ARG A 278 17.09 24.74 12.38
CA ARG A 278 15.74 24.22 12.06
C ARG A 278 14.75 24.37 13.22
N GLU A 279 15.17 24.13 14.46
CA GLU A 279 14.28 24.23 15.61
C GLU A 279 13.85 25.68 15.87
N GLU A 280 14.76 26.64 15.70
CA GLU A 280 14.44 28.05 15.80
C GLU A 280 13.49 28.50 14.67
N LEU A 281 13.73 28.02 13.45
CA LEU A 281 12.82 28.27 12.33
C LEU A 281 11.42 27.71 12.62
N LYS A 282 11.32 26.49 13.12
CA LYS A 282 10.03 25.87 13.48
C LYS A 282 9.30 26.68 14.55
N ALA A 283 10.00 27.17 15.57
CA ALA A 283 9.40 28.02 16.59
C ALA A 283 8.85 29.35 16.01
N LEU A 284 9.56 29.97 15.04
CA LEU A 284 9.06 31.16 14.34
C LEU A 284 7.81 30.87 13.51
N LEU A 285 7.80 29.71 12.81
CA LEU A 285 6.63 29.26 12.03
C LEU A 285 5.44 28.99 12.95
N GLU A 286 5.66 28.28 14.05
CA GLU A 286 4.61 27.94 15.02
C GLU A 286 3.97 29.18 15.63
N ALA A 287 4.78 30.20 16.00
CA ALA A 287 4.27 31.43 16.55
C ALA A 287 3.29 32.16 15.62
N TRP A 288 3.44 32.00 14.30
CA TRP A 288 2.52 32.57 13.32
C TRP A 288 1.37 31.61 12.98
N THR A 289 1.66 30.31 12.75
CA THR A 289 0.66 29.35 12.29
C THR A 289 -0.45 29.11 13.31
N ILE A 290 -0.16 29.23 14.62
CA ILE A 290 -1.15 29.01 15.68
C ILE A 290 -2.34 29.98 15.61
N GLU A 291 -2.15 31.14 15.00
CA GLU A 291 -3.18 32.18 14.83
C GLU A 291 -3.97 32.01 13.52
N HIS A 292 -3.52 31.13 12.59
CA HIS A 292 -4.07 30.97 11.26
C HIS A 292 -4.67 29.57 11.06
N SER A 293 -5.76 29.48 10.26
CA SER A 293 -6.38 28.20 9.93
C SER A 293 -5.61 27.40 8.89
N LYS A 294 -5.84 26.07 8.83
CA LYS A 294 -5.29 25.18 7.80
C LYS A 294 -5.52 25.72 6.39
N GLU A 295 -6.74 26.16 6.11
CA GLU A 295 -7.14 26.68 4.80
C GLU A 295 -6.42 27.98 4.45
N GLU A 296 -6.33 28.92 5.39
CA GLU A 296 -5.65 30.20 5.20
C GLU A 296 -4.16 30.02 4.92
N ILE A 297 -3.47 29.21 5.73
CA ILE A 297 -2.06 28.89 5.56
C ILE A 297 -1.81 28.23 4.20
N PHE A 298 -2.66 27.28 3.81
CA PHE A 298 -2.56 26.59 2.52
C PHE A 298 -2.72 27.57 1.35
N ARG A 299 -3.75 28.43 1.38
CA ARG A 299 -4.01 29.41 0.33
C ARG A 299 -2.84 30.39 0.17
N LEU A 300 -2.35 30.98 1.27
CA LEU A 300 -1.20 31.89 1.25
C LEU A 300 0.08 31.17 0.78
N GLY A 301 0.29 29.93 1.22
CA GLY A 301 1.40 29.10 0.77
C GLY A 301 1.39 28.88 -0.74
N GLN A 302 0.22 28.59 -1.33
CA GLN A 302 0.07 28.42 -2.78
C GLN A 302 0.34 29.72 -3.54
N GLU A 303 -0.13 30.85 -3.06
CA GLU A 303 0.15 32.18 -3.66
C GLU A 303 1.67 32.47 -3.71
N LEU A 304 2.40 32.06 -2.68
CA LEU A 304 3.86 32.21 -2.59
C LEU A 304 4.64 31.05 -3.21
N ARG A 305 3.95 30.02 -3.77
CA ARG A 305 4.54 28.81 -4.34
C ARG A 305 5.37 28.01 -3.34
N LEU A 306 4.95 28.01 -2.09
CA LEU A 306 5.55 27.22 -1.02
C LEU A 306 4.89 25.84 -0.96
N PRO A 307 5.66 24.75 -0.80
CA PRO A 307 5.14 23.42 -0.63
C PRO A 307 4.65 23.21 0.81
N ILE A 308 3.50 23.77 1.10
CA ILE A 308 2.79 23.68 2.39
C ILE A 308 1.46 22.99 2.14
N THR A 309 1.04 22.13 3.06
CA THR A 309 -0.24 21.44 2.97
C THR A 309 -0.88 21.27 4.34
N PRO A 310 -2.22 21.36 4.46
CA PRO A 310 -2.92 20.94 5.66
C PRO A 310 -2.74 19.45 5.90
N VAL A 311 -2.72 19.04 7.16
CA VAL A 311 -2.84 17.63 7.56
C VAL A 311 -4.32 17.38 7.78
N PHE A 312 -4.95 16.70 6.83
CA PHE A 312 -6.38 16.38 6.88
C PHE A 312 -6.65 15.16 7.76
N ASP A 313 -7.77 15.20 8.47
CA ASP A 313 -8.39 14.02 9.05
C ASP A 313 -9.55 13.51 8.17
N ALA A 314 -10.22 12.44 8.60
CA ALA A 314 -11.29 11.84 7.81
C ALA A 314 -12.52 12.75 7.62
N SER A 315 -12.69 13.79 8.46
CA SER A 315 -13.79 14.76 8.32
C SER A 315 -13.47 15.89 7.33
N ASP A 316 -12.21 16.06 6.99
CA ASP A 316 -11.73 17.04 6.01
C ASP A 316 -11.84 16.52 4.56
N LEU A 317 -12.04 15.18 4.38
CA LEU A 317 -12.12 14.49 3.07
C LEU A 317 -13.57 14.39 2.56
#